data_263650fc4b3a155b7e191004bfb721a9
#
_entry.id   263650fc4b3a155b7e191004bfb721a9
#
_cell.length_a   1.000
_cell.length_b   1.000
_cell.length_c   1.000
_cell.angle_alpha   90.00
_cell.angle_beta   90.00
_cell.angle_gamma   90.00
#
_symmetry.space_group_name_H-M   'P 1'
#
loop_
_entity.id
_entity.type
_entity.pdbx_description
1 polymer ?
#
loop_
_entity_poly.entity_id
_entity_poly.type
_entity_poly.pdbx_seq_one_letter_code
_entity_poly.pdbx_strand_id
1 'polypeptide(L)'
;MFKCQPGYTLRKIKGVSYLLPYGQQIADQKKGFVLNDTSTFLWNVLQHNEGAEPLQLAEMLARTYHLDESNIPELLSDVTDFLTQLTNMGMITETLQTISREPSVSMMIAGICIRAYGPTELFSSCFEPFYREFSEDDTDQELELITSPPPSRSYGQVLLQNFEMTIFENPDRYIILFPQMKNIYEAHMLKDGSYVRIYCHPEAAVQNVENLFHAIRLFFLFIAQKRGLFAIHSASILYQEKAWLFSGHSGMGKSTHTALWHELFGSPYLNGDLNLLGSENGRLMVYGIPWCGTSGIFTTRQYPLGGIVLLGRDPQADYLKELEPSEKVLRVMQRMISPAWKERQLSENLFFAEEIADHMPVLYLLCTKNPSAALTAKNAIDNLEDLQ
;
A
#
# COMPACT_ATOMS: atom_id res chain seq x y z
N MET A 1 7.50 16.79 -10.06
CA MET A 1 8.69 17.35 -10.76
C MET A 1 9.02 16.49 -11.97
N PHE A 2 9.32 17.11 -13.11
CA PHE A 2 9.69 16.42 -14.35
C PHE A 2 11.19 16.51 -14.59
N LYS A 3 11.82 15.42 -15.05
CA LYS A 3 13.26 15.33 -15.38
C LYS A 3 13.48 14.78 -16.77
N CYS A 4 14.52 15.26 -17.44
CA CYS A 4 14.93 14.70 -18.73
C CYS A 4 15.44 13.26 -18.59
N GLN A 5 15.02 12.40 -19.52
CA GLN A 5 15.56 11.06 -19.67
C GLN A 5 16.88 11.10 -20.46
N PRO A 6 17.86 10.23 -20.14
CA PRO A 6 19.06 10.11 -20.94
C PRO A 6 18.74 9.58 -22.34
N GLY A 7 19.58 9.90 -23.30
CA GLY A 7 19.45 9.41 -24.68
C GLY A 7 18.82 10.39 -25.67
N TYR A 8 18.58 11.63 -25.24
CA TYR A 8 18.13 12.72 -26.11
C TYR A 8 19.05 13.93 -26.01
N THR A 9 19.28 14.61 -27.13
CA THR A 9 20.11 15.81 -27.19
C THR A 9 19.46 16.88 -28.03
N LEU A 10 19.53 18.12 -27.56
CA LEU A 10 19.05 19.29 -28.32
C LEU A 10 20.10 19.68 -29.36
N ARG A 11 19.70 19.86 -30.60
CA ARG A 11 20.53 20.33 -31.71
C ARG A 11 19.78 21.35 -32.59
N LYS A 12 20.47 22.38 -32.98
CA LYS A 12 19.94 23.37 -33.94
C LYS A 12 20.46 23.05 -35.34
N ILE A 13 19.56 22.73 -36.28
CA ILE A 13 19.87 22.38 -37.65
C ILE A 13 19.20 23.40 -38.59
N LYS A 14 19.99 24.15 -39.32
CA LYS A 14 19.49 25.21 -40.22
C LYS A 14 18.45 26.16 -39.58
N GLY A 15 18.69 26.53 -38.33
CA GLY A 15 17.83 27.46 -37.59
C GLY A 15 16.67 26.79 -36.81
N VAL A 16 16.37 25.54 -37.06
CA VAL A 16 15.31 24.77 -36.36
C VAL A 16 15.88 23.94 -35.24
N SER A 17 15.25 23.98 -34.05
CA SER A 17 15.63 23.18 -32.88
C SER A 17 15.05 21.77 -32.95
N TYR A 18 15.89 20.78 -32.77
CA TYR A 18 15.51 19.36 -32.76
C TYR A 18 15.98 18.70 -31.47
N LEU A 19 15.12 17.90 -30.89
CA LEU A 19 15.48 16.95 -29.86
C LEU A 19 15.71 15.60 -30.53
N LEU A 20 16.97 15.18 -30.57
CA LEU A 20 17.40 13.99 -31.32
C LEU A 20 17.75 12.84 -30.38
N PRO A 21 17.28 11.61 -30.69
CA PRO A 21 17.69 10.43 -29.95
C PRO A 21 19.16 10.08 -30.22
N TYR A 22 19.81 9.45 -29.21
CA TYR A 22 21.11 8.84 -29.36
C TYR A 22 21.23 7.57 -28.49
N GLY A 23 22.26 6.74 -28.74
CA GLY A 23 22.49 5.50 -27.99
C GLY A 23 21.34 4.51 -28.16
N GLN A 24 20.83 3.98 -27.04
CA GLN A 24 19.75 2.98 -27.03
C GLN A 24 18.47 3.50 -27.69
N GLN A 25 18.20 4.80 -27.60
CA GLN A 25 16.99 5.38 -28.20
C GLN A 25 16.96 5.26 -29.74
N ILE A 26 18.13 5.26 -30.41
CA ILE A 26 18.22 4.97 -31.85
C ILE A 26 17.94 3.48 -32.11
N ALA A 27 18.50 2.59 -31.32
CA ALA A 27 18.27 1.15 -31.45
C ALA A 27 16.79 0.81 -31.27
N ASP A 28 16.11 1.51 -30.38
CA ASP A 28 14.65 1.39 -30.13
C ASP A 28 13.80 2.11 -31.17
N GLN A 29 14.41 2.60 -32.26
CA GLN A 29 13.76 3.29 -33.38
C GLN A 29 12.96 4.55 -32.95
N LYS A 30 13.35 5.21 -31.86
CA LYS A 30 12.74 6.46 -31.43
C LYS A 30 13.02 7.56 -32.45
N LYS A 31 12.02 8.46 -32.63
CA LYS A 31 12.11 9.58 -33.58
C LYS A 31 12.54 10.86 -32.88
N GLY A 32 13.20 11.75 -33.67
CA GLY A 32 13.45 13.11 -33.21
C GLY A 32 12.15 13.96 -33.16
N PHE A 33 12.19 15.00 -32.34
CA PHE A 33 11.09 15.91 -32.13
C PHE A 33 11.50 17.36 -32.42
N VAL A 34 10.67 18.12 -33.16
CA VAL A 34 10.93 19.53 -33.47
C VAL A 34 10.44 20.38 -32.29
N LEU A 35 11.28 21.32 -31.84
CA LEU A 35 10.94 22.26 -30.79
C LEU A 35 10.84 23.69 -31.39
N ASN A 36 9.80 24.44 -30.97
CA ASN A 36 9.76 25.89 -31.13
C ASN A 36 10.61 26.57 -30.03
N ASP A 37 10.66 27.89 -30.02
CA ASP A 37 11.49 28.65 -29.09
C ASP A 37 11.06 28.42 -27.63
N THR A 38 9.75 28.40 -27.35
CA THR A 38 9.18 28.13 -26.01
C THR A 38 9.53 26.74 -25.55
N SER A 39 9.30 25.72 -26.39
CA SER A 39 9.62 24.32 -26.07
C SER A 39 11.12 24.09 -25.88
N THR A 40 11.95 24.82 -26.67
CA THR A 40 13.41 24.80 -26.53
C THR A 40 13.84 25.39 -25.18
N PHE A 41 13.23 26.50 -24.77
CA PHE A 41 13.45 27.09 -23.46
C PHE A 41 13.10 26.11 -22.33
N LEU A 42 11.89 25.54 -22.37
CA LEU A 42 11.43 24.56 -21.36
C LEU A 42 12.34 23.35 -21.24
N TRP A 43 12.76 22.78 -22.39
CA TRP A 43 13.71 21.66 -22.38
C TRP A 43 15.04 22.02 -21.72
N ASN A 44 15.59 23.18 -22.04
CA ASN A 44 16.83 23.66 -21.43
C ASN A 44 16.70 23.85 -19.93
N VAL A 45 15.58 24.39 -19.46
CA VAL A 45 15.32 24.52 -18.00
C VAL A 45 15.27 23.16 -17.33
N LEU A 46 14.53 22.19 -17.91
CA LEU A 46 14.45 20.82 -17.38
C LEU A 46 15.82 20.13 -17.33
N GLN A 47 16.67 20.38 -18.32
CA GLN A 47 17.98 19.74 -18.44
C GLN A 47 19.01 20.34 -17.44
N HIS A 48 18.96 21.67 -17.21
CA HIS A 48 19.94 22.35 -16.35
C HIS A 48 19.59 22.35 -14.87
N ASN A 49 18.30 22.27 -14.51
CA ASN A 49 17.83 22.35 -13.13
C ASN A 49 17.59 20.97 -12.47
N GLU A 50 18.08 19.88 -13.11
CA GLU A 50 17.81 18.52 -12.65
C GLU A 50 16.32 18.19 -12.48
N GLY A 51 15.46 18.96 -13.13
CA GLY A 51 14.00 18.86 -13.12
C GLY A 51 13.31 20.16 -12.73
N ALA A 52 12.00 20.25 -12.99
CA ALA A 52 11.14 21.38 -12.61
C ALA A 52 9.68 20.96 -12.47
N GLU A 53 8.92 21.74 -11.70
CA GLU A 53 7.47 21.61 -11.60
C GLU A 53 6.77 22.41 -12.73
N PRO A 54 5.56 21.98 -13.17
CA PRO A 54 4.84 22.70 -14.23
C PRO A 54 4.61 24.18 -13.92
N LEU A 55 4.24 24.51 -12.68
CA LEU A 55 4.03 25.88 -12.25
C LEU A 55 5.31 26.72 -12.31
N GLN A 56 6.44 26.18 -11.85
CA GLN A 56 7.74 26.85 -11.95
C GLN A 56 8.12 27.15 -13.40
N LEU A 57 7.86 26.20 -14.30
CA LEU A 57 8.09 26.38 -15.74
C LEU A 57 7.21 27.48 -16.32
N ALA A 58 5.92 27.53 -15.95
CA ALA A 58 4.98 28.56 -16.38
C ALA A 58 5.41 29.94 -15.87
N GLU A 59 5.79 30.06 -14.61
CA GLU A 59 6.30 31.31 -14.03
C GLU A 59 7.59 31.78 -14.70
N MET A 60 8.52 30.86 -14.99
CA MET A 60 9.77 31.18 -15.70
C MET A 60 9.51 31.66 -17.13
N LEU A 61 8.52 31.05 -17.81
CA LEU A 61 8.07 31.54 -19.12
C LEU A 61 7.49 32.95 -19.02
N ALA A 62 6.56 33.19 -18.08
CA ALA A 62 5.97 34.52 -17.88
C ALA A 62 7.06 35.59 -17.67
N ARG A 63 8.04 35.32 -16.83
CA ARG A 63 9.18 36.24 -16.59
C ARG A 63 10.03 36.44 -17.84
N THR A 64 10.34 35.37 -18.58
CA THR A 64 11.22 35.42 -19.75
C THR A 64 10.58 36.20 -20.93
N TYR A 65 9.29 36.06 -21.10
CA TYR A 65 8.54 36.73 -22.17
C TYR A 65 7.82 38.02 -21.72
N HIS A 66 8.09 38.47 -20.46
CA HIS A 66 7.49 39.68 -19.88
C HIS A 66 5.96 39.69 -19.90
N LEU A 67 5.34 38.56 -19.59
CA LEU A 67 3.90 38.40 -19.51
C LEU A 67 3.40 38.69 -18.09
N ASP A 68 2.15 39.15 -18.01
CA ASP A 68 1.50 39.43 -16.71
C ASP A 68 1.17 38.12 -15.95
N GLU A 69 1.09 38.23 -14.61
CA GLU A 69 0.71 37.10 -13.75
C GLU A 69 -0.66 36.50 -14.10
N SER A 70 -1.57 37.29 -14.67
CA SER A 70 -2.88 36.81 -15.16
C SER A 70 -2.79 35.77 -16.29
N ASN A 71 -1.65 35.66 -16.98
CA ASN A 71 -1.40 34.66 -18.02
C ASN A 71 -0.90 33.31 -17.47
N ILE A 72 -0.51 33.22 -16.19
CA ILE A 72 0.05 32.00 -15.60
C ILE A 72 -0.90 30.80 -15.75
N PRO A 73 -2.23 30.87 -15.54
CA PRO A 73 -3.11 29.73 -15.72
C PRO A 73 -3.12 29.15 -17.15
N GLU A 74 -3.08 30.01 -18.18
CA GLU A 74 -3.02 29.59 -19.59
C GLU A 74 -1.65 28.96 -19.90
N LEU A 75 -0.56 29.61 -19.47
CA LEU A 75 0.79 29.08 -19.61
C LEU A 75 0.96 27.73 -18.89
N LEU A 76 0.35 27.55 -17.73
CA LEU A 76 0.39 26.29 -16.99
C LEU A 76 -0.30 25.16 -17.76
N SER A 77 -1.42 25.45 -18.45
CA SER A 77 -2.09 24.50 -19.34
C SER A 77 -1.16 24.08 -20.48
N ASP A 78 -0.57 25.05 -21.19
CA ASP A 78 0.32 24.79 -22.34
C ASP A 78 1.58 24.02 -21.92
N VAL A 79 2.18 24.38 -20.78
CA VAL A 79 3.33 23.67 -20.21
C VAL A 79 2.96 22.24 -19.85
N THR A 80 1.80 22.03 -19.25
CA THR A 80 1.32 20.69 -18.87
C THR A 80 1.11 19.81 -20.10
N ASP A 81 0.53 20.35 -21.16
CA ASP A 81 0.34 19.65 -22.44
C ASP A 81 1.68 19.28 -23.09
N PHE A 82 2.65 20.19 -23.08
CA PHE A 82 4.00 19.94 -23.57
C PHE A 82 4.72 18.84 -22.78
N LEU A 83 4.69 18.91 -21.43
CA LEU A 83 5.26 17.88 -20.58
C LEU A 83 4.60 16.51 -20.78
N THR A 84 3.27 16.51 -20.97
CA THR A 84 2.51 15.31 -21.29
C THR A 84 2.99 14.67 -22.61
N GLN A 85 3.19 15.46 -23.66
CA GLN A 85 3.71 14.96 -24.94
C GLN A 85 5.10 14.36 -24.77
N LEU A 86 6.02 15.04 -24.09
CA LEU A 86 7.38 14.53 -23.87
C LEU A 86 7.41 13.26 -23.00
N THR A 87 6.52 13.18 -22.01
CA THR A 87 6.36 11.99 -21.16
C THR A 87 5.88 10.80 -21.98
N ASN A 88 4.85 10.98 -22.82
CA ASN A 88 4.34 9.94 -23.71
C ASN A 88 5.38 9.46 -24.74
N MET A 89 6.29 10.32 -25.14
CA MET A 89 7.44 9.96 -26.00
C MET A 89 8.58 9.30 -25.24
N GLY A 90 8.56 9.29 -23.91
CA GLY A 90 9.63 8.76 -23.04
C GLY A 90 10.87 9.66 -23.00
N MET A 91 10.73 10.96 -23.33
CA MET A 91 11.84 11.94 -23.33
C MET A 91 12.08 12.56 -21.95
N ILE A 92 11.04 12.63 -21.15
CA ILE A 92 11.08 13.05 -19.75
C ILE A 92 10.32 12.04 -18.88
N THR A 93 10.58 12.06 -17.58
CA THR A 93 9.82 11.31 -16.57
C THR A 93 9.39 12.24 -15.47
N GLU A 94 8.21 12.01 -14.92
CA GLU A 94 7.78 12.62 -13.69
C GLU A 94 8.42 11.87 -12.52
N THR A 95 9.17 12.56 -11.67
CA THR A 95 9.66 11.99 -10.42
C THR A 95 8.63 12.24 -9.33
N LEU A 96 8.24 11.17 -8.63
CA LEU A 96 7.47 11.32 -7.39
C LEU A 96 8.39 11.92 -6.34
N GLN A 97 8.09 13.13 -5.94
CA GLN A 97 8.76 13.82 -4.83
C GLN A 97 7.71 14.45 -3.94
N THR A 98 7.99 14.44 -2.66
CA THR A 98 7.19 15.16 -1.68
C THR A 98 7.26 16.65 -1.97
N ILE A 99 6.12 17.29 -1.98
CA ILE A 99 6.05 18.74 -1.90
C ILE A 99 6.39 19.09 -0.45
N SER A 100 7.49 19.83 -0.23
CA SER A 100 7.88 20.26 1.12
C SER A 100 6.76 21.09 1.74
N ARG A 101 6.02 20.51 2.68
CA ARG A 101 4.95 21.12 3.46
C ARG A 101 4.74 20.33 4.75
N GLU A 102 4.11 20.96 5.72
CA GLU A 102 3.74 20.28 6.96
C GLU A 102 2.73 19.14 6.68
N PRO A 103 2.92 17.96 7.29
CA PRO A 103 1.96 16.87 7.15
C PRO A 103 0.61 17.25 7.79
N SER A 104 -0.48 16.85 7.16
CA SER A 104 -1.83 16.99 7.71
C SER A 104 -2.05 16.04 8.89
N VAL A 105 -1.44 14.86 8.82
CA VAL A 105 -1.53 13.80 9.82
C VAL A 105 -0.20 13.06 9.89
N SER A 106 0.26 12.78 11.12
CA SER A 106 1.37 11.86 11.39
C SER A 106 0.86 10.71 12.23
N MET A 107 1.17 9.47 11.85
CA MET A 107 0.67 8.28 12.53
C MET A 107 1.75 7.21 12.64
N MET A 108 1.69 6.44 13.72
CA MET A 108 2.56 5.28 13.95
C MET A 108 1.70 4.03 14.10
N ILE A 109 1.84 3.09 13.17
CA ILE A 109 1.10 1.81 13.17
C ILE A 109 2.12 0.68 13.20
N ALA A 110 2.10 -0.13 14.24
CA ALA A 110 3.03 -1.25 14.41
C ALA A 110 4.52 -0.84 14.30
N GLY A 111 4.87 0.34 14.81
CA GLY A 111 6.23 0.88 14.72
C GLY A 111 6.61 1.50 13.37
N ILE A 112 5.69 1.50 12.39
CA ILE A 112 5.87 2.15 11.09
C ILE A 112 5.36 3.59 11.17
N CYS A 113 6.25 4.56 10.88
CA CYS A 113 5.97 5.98 10.92
C CYS A 113 5.52 6.49 9.55
N ILE A 114 4.30 7.02 9.47
CA ILE A 114 3.69 7.52 8.23
C ILE A 114 3.37 9.00 8.39
N ARG A 115 3.87 9.82 7.47
CA ARG A 115 3.44 11.21 7.30
C ARG A 115 2.45 11.30 6.14
N ALA A 116 1.28 11.85 6.42
CA ALA A 116 0.23 11.96 5.43
C ALA A 116 -0.12 13.42 5.14
N TYR A 117 -0.30 13.73 3.86
CA TYR A 117 -0.54 15.07 3.32
C TYR A 117 -1.84 15.08 2.52
N GLY A 118 -2.62 16.13 2.64
CA GLY A 118 -3.88 16.29 1.92
C GLY A 118 -5.02 16.76 2.83
N PRO A 119 -6.25 16.83 2.32
CA PRO A 119 -7.41 17.21 3.12
C PRO A 119 -7.64 16.23 4.29
N THR A 120 -7.72 16.76 5.52
CA THR A 120 -7.83 15.92 6.73
C THR A 120 -9.10 15.09 6.77
N GLU A 121 -10.18 15.56 6.15
CA GLU A 121 -11.46 14.87 6.03
C GLU A 121 -11.40 13.60 5.16
N LEU A 122 -10.33 13.40 4.41
CA LEU A 122 -10.10 12.18 3.62
C LEU A 122 -9.51 11.03 4.45
N PHE A 123 -9.00 11.30 5.65
CA PHE A 123 -8.46 10.28 6.53
C PHE A 123 -9.56 9.73 7.45
N SER A 124 -9.71 8.42 7.46
CA SER A 124 -10.67 7.73 8.33
C SER A 124 -10.37 7.98 9.81
N SER A 125 -11.40 8.17 10.61
CA SER A 125 -11.28 8.28 12.07
C SER A 125 -10.66 7.03 12.73
N CYS A 126 -10.65 5.89 12.05
CA CYS A 126 -9.93 4.70 12.51
C CYS A 126 -8.42 4.91 12.66
N PHE A 127 -7.84 5.94 12.02
CA PHE A 127 -6.44 6.29 12.19
C PHE A 127 -6.16 7.12 13.45
N GLU A 128 -7.15 7.84 13.99
CA GLU A 128 -6.95 8.75 15.12
C GLU A 128 -6.25 8.11 16.35
N PRO A 129 -6.57 6.86 16.75
CA PRO A 129 -5.88 6.22 17.87
C PRO A 129 -4.37 5.97 17.63
N PHE A 130 -3.94 6.03 16.37
CA PHE A 130 -2.54 5.83 15.94
C PHE A 130 -1.79 7.14 15.69
N TYR A 131 -2.44 8.31 15.81
CA TYR A 131 -1.77 9.58 15.62
C TYR A 131 -0.66 9.78 16.64
N ARG A 132 0.52 10.10 16.15
CA ARG A 132 1.74 10.35 16.93
C ARG A 132 2.60 11.37 16.20
N GLU A 133 3.28 12.22 16.96
CA GLU A 133 4.34 13.09 16.45
C GLU A 133 5.67 12.33 16.49
N PHE A 134 6.48 12.50 15.46
CA PHE A 134 7.82 11.94 15.34
C PHE A 134 8.68 12.81 14.41
N SER A 135 10.00 12.59 14.44
CA SER A 135 10.96 13.33 13.60
C SER A 135 10.76 12.99 12.11
N GLU A 136 11.13 13.93 11.23
CA GLU A 136 11.13 13.70 9.78
C GLU A 136 12.06 12.54 9.39
N ASP A 137 13.20 12.45 10.05
CA ASP A 137 14.20 11.40 9.82
C ASP A 137 13.69 9.99 10.17
N ASP A 138 12.65 9.90 11.02
CA ASP A 138 12.03 8.64 11.43
C ASP A 138 10.92 8.17 10.46
N THR A 139 10.63 8.93 9.39
CA THR A 139 9.54 8.62 8.46
C THR A 139 9.85 7.40 7.59
N ASP A 140 9.03 6.37 7.70
CA ASP A 140 9.11 5.17 6.86
C ASP A 140 8.37 5.33 5.53
N GLN A 141 7.24 6.05 5.55
CA GLN A 141 6.41 6.26 4.37
C GLN A 141 5.76 7.65 4.40
N GLU A 142 5.83 8.33 3.27
CA GLU A 142 5.04 9.52 3.00
C GLU A 142 3.84 9.17 2.12
N LEU A 143 2.66 9.62 2.49
CA LEU A 143 1.40 9.39 1.81
C LEU A 143 0.75 10.71 1.42
N GLU A 144 0.62 10.99 0.14
CA GLU A 144 -0.01 12.21 -0.36
C GLU A 144 -1.36 11.93 -1.04
N LEU A 145 -2.41 12.63 -0.59
CA LEU A 145 -3.74 12.60 -1.21
C LEU A 145 -3.93 13.87 -2.03
N ILE A 146 -4.13 13.71 -3.35
CA ILE A 146 -4.36 14.82 -4.27
C ILE A 146 -5.76 14.71 -4.87
N THR A 147 -6.56 15.77 -4.70
CA THR A 147 -7.95 15.83 -5.20
C THR A 147 -8.00 16.37 -6.62
N SER A 148 -7.27 15.76 -7.54
CA SER A 148 -7.25 16.07 -8.96
C SER A 148 -6.97 14.84 -9.81
N PRO A 149 -7.30 14.85 -11.11
CA PRO A 149 -6.86 13.80 -12.01
C PRO A 149 -5.34 13.71 -12.09
N PRO A 150 -4.78 12.51 -12.27
CA PRO A 150 -3.36 12.34 -12.49
C PRO A 150 -2.94 12.91 -13.85
N PRO A 151 -1.66 13.33 -14.03
CA PRO A 151 -1.15 13.71 -15.34
C PRO A 151 -1.14 12.51 -16.28
N SER A 152 -1.24 12.78 -17.59
CA SER A 152 -1.14 11.73 -18.62
C SER A 152 0.24 11.06 -18.60
N ARG A 153 0.27 9.73 -18.78
CA ARG A 153 1.50 8.91 -18.68
C ARG A 153 1.35 7.56 -19.35
N SER A 154 2.50 6.86 -19.50
CA SER A 154 2.52 5.42 -19.78
C SER A 154 2.34 4.61 -18.49
N TYR A 155 1.50 3.58 -18.51
CA TYR A 155 1.31 2.70 -17.37
C TYR A 155 2.45 1.71 -17.13
N GLY A 156 3.21 1.33 -18.15
CA GLY A 156 4.28 0.34 -18.04
C GLY A 156 3.81 -1.11 -18.16
N GLN A 157 4.54 -2.04 -17.55
CA GLN A 157 4.25 -3.47 -17.62
C GLN A 157 3.20 -3.88 -16.56
N VAL A 158 2.21 -4.67 -16.94
CA VAL A 158 1.26 -5.26 -15.99
C VAL A 158 1.94 -6.32 -15.16
N LEU A 159 1.93 -6.18 -13.84
CA LEU A 159 2.41 -7.21 -12.88
C LEU A 159 1.26 -8.06 -12.36
N LEU A 160 0.12 -7.44 -12.08
CA LEU A 160 -1.07 -8.09 -11.53
C LEU A 160 -2.31 -7.40 -12.09
N GLN A 161 -3.31 -8.18 -12.45
CA GLN A 161 -4.62 -7.68 -12.83
C GLN A 161 -5.71 -8.64 -12.34
N ASN A 162 -6.64 -8.12 -11.56
CA ASN A 162 -7.83 -8.82 -11.12
C ASN A 162 -9.02 -7.86 -11.03
N PHE A 163 -10.13 -8.31 -10.44
CA PHE A 163 -11.33 -7.50 -10.27
C PHE A 163 -11.12 -6.28 -9.34
N GLU A 164 -10.26 -6.41 -8.33
CA GLU A 164 -10.06 -5.38 -7.30
C GLU A 164 -9.02 -4.34 -7.71
N MET A 165 -7.94 -4.77 -8.38
CA MET A 165 -6.83 -3.88 -8.72
C MET A 165 -6.07 -4.30 -9.97
N THR A 166 -5.41 -3.33 -10.58
CA THR A 166 -4.37 -3.55 -11.59
C THR A 166 -3.10 -2.86 -11.15
N ILE A 167 -1.98 -3.58 -11.10
CA ILE A 167 -0.66 -3.06 -10.73
C ILE A 167 0.23 -3.06 -11.96
N PHE A 168 0.75 -1.89 -12.29
CA PHE A 168 1.72 -1.69 -13.38
C PHE A 168 3.09 -1.39 -12.79
N GLU A 169 4.14 -1.88 -13.45
CA GLU A 169 5.52 -1.57 -13.13
C GLU A 169 6.12 -0.60 -14.13
N ASN A 170 6.61 0.51 -13.62
CA ASN A 170 7.48 1.46 -14.32
C ASN A 170 8.92 1.35 -13.78
N PRO A 171 9.92 1.98 -14.44
CA PRO A 171 11.30 1.93 -13.96
C PRO A 171 11.49 2.39 -12.52
N ASP A 172 10.78 3.43 -12.07
CA ASP A 172 10.94 4.07 -10.77
C ASP A 172 9.78 3.81 -9.78
N ARG A 173 8.59 3.40 -10.28
CA ARG A 173 7.36 3.31 -9.46
C ARG A 173 6.44 2.17 -9.88
N TYR A 174 5.48 1.89 -9.01
CA TYR A 174 4.27 1.17 -9.34
C TYR A 174 3.13 2.16 -9.55
N ILE A 175 2.26 1.87 -10.54
CA ILE A 175 0.98 2.56 -10.74
C ILE A 175 -0.13 1.56 -10.47
N ILE A 176 -1.05 1.92 -9.58
CA ILE A 176 -2.11 1.05 -9.12
C ILE A 176 -3.46 1.65 -9.48
N LEU A 177 -4.28 0.90 -10.20
CA LEU A 177 -5.68 1.22 -10.47
C LEU A 177 -6.58 0.41 -9.54
N PHE A 178 -7.67 1.02 -9.09
CA PHE A 178 -8.69 0.39 -8.25
C PHE A 178 -10.05 0.43 -8.96
N PRO A 179 -10.38 -0.51 -9.86
CA PRO A 179 -11.57 -0.44 -10.71
C PRO A 179 -12.91 -0.34 -9.95
N GLN A 180 -12.94 -0.85 -8.71
CA GLN A 180 -14.14 -0.83 -7.86
C GLN A 180 -14.24 0.43 -6.98
N MET A 181 -13.15 1.20 -6.85
CA MET A 181 -13.09 2.40 -6.01
C MET A 181 -13.26 3.66 -6.87
N LYS A 182 -14.49 3.98 -7.25
CA LYS A 182 -14.81 5.05 -8.21
C LYS A 182 -14.35 6.44 -7.80
N ASN A 183 -14.10 6.69 -6.51
CA ASN A 183 -13.60 7.96 -5.99
C ASN A 183 -12.07 8.08 -6.04
N ILE A 184 -11.36 7.08 -6.52
CA ILE A 184 -9.91 7.07 -6.73
C ILE A 184 -9.64 6.93 -8.21
N TYR A 185 -8.84 7.85 -8.78
CA TYR A 185 -8.36 7.72 -10.17
C TYR A 185 -7.31 6.62 -10.24
N GLU A 186 -6.25 6.76 -9.44
CA GLU A 186 -5.14 5.82 -9.35
C GLU A 186 -4.20 6.21 -8.22
N ALA A 187 -3.22 5.37 -7.95
CA ALA A 187 -2.14 5.65 -7.02
C ALA A 187 -0.77 5.34 -7.63
N HIS A 188 0.22 6.13 -7.24
CA HIS A 188 1.62 5.94 -7.58
C HIS A 188 2.41 5.65 -6.31
N MET A 189 3.28 4.65 -6.34
CA MET A 189 4.15 4.30 -5.22
C MET A 189 5.58 4.10 -5.73
N LEU A 190 6.56 4.72 -5.09
CA LEU A 190 7.97 4.41 -5.34
C LEU A 190 8.26 2.93 -5.10
N LYS A 191 9.23 2.36 -5.80
CA LYS A 191 9.55 0.92 -5.71
C LYS A 191 10.02 0.48 -4.33
N ASP A 192 10.56 1.39 -3.55
CA ASP A 192 10.93 1.13 -2.16
C ASP A 192 9.75 1.29 -1.17
N GLY A 193 8.62 1.83 -1.61
CA GLY A 193 7.43 2.06 -0.80
C GLY A 193 7.52 3.31 0.09
N SER A 194 8.60 4.06 0.03
CA SER A 194 8.84 5.24 0.88
C SER A 194 7.88 6.40 0.60
N TYR A 195 7.38 6.50 -0.63
CA TYR A 195 6.46 7.56 -1.03
C TYR A 195 5.29 7.02 -1.85
N VAL A 196 4.10 7.47 -1.51
CA VAL A 196 2.83 7.13 -2.17
C VAL A 196 2.05 8.38 -2.49
N ARG A 197 1.52 8.50 -3.69
CA ARG A 197 0.58 9.54 -4.10
C ARG A 197 -0.70 8.90 -4.60
N ILE A 198 -1.84 9.26 -4.01
CA ILE A 198 -3.17 8.80 -4.43
C ILE A 198 -3.92 9.97 -5.04
N TYR A 199 -4.33 9.83 -6.29
CA TYR A 199 -5.15 10.80 -7.00
C TYR A 199 -6.63 10.47 -6.80
N CYS A 200 -7.35 11.40 -6.19
CA CYS A 200 -8.76 11.24 -5.82
C CYS A 200 -9.65 12.21 -6.58
N HIS A 201 -10.92 11.85 -6.72
CA HIS A 201 -11.95 12.80 -7.16
C HIS A 201 -12.14 13.88 -6.08
N PRO A 202 -12.44 15.15 -6.48
CA PRO A 202 -12.71 16.22 -5.52
C PRO A 202 -13.86 15.90 -4.53
N GLU A 203 -14.80 15.07 -4.95
CA GLU A 203 -15.94 14.63 -4.12
C GLU A 203 -15.62 13.44 -3.22
N ALA A 204 -14.38 12.94 -3.22
CA ALA A 204 -13.97 11.77 -2.44
C ALA A 204 -14.18 11.94 -0.92
N ALA A 205 -14.10 13.17 -0.42
CA ALA A 205 -14.36 13.50 0.98
C ALA A 205 -15.81 13.32 1.41
N VAL A 206 -16.77 13.41 0.47
CA VAL A 206 -18.20 13.34 0.77
C VAL A 206 -18.76 11.92 0.61
N GLN A 207 -18.16 11.13 -0.26
CA GLN A 207 -18.63 9.80 -0.62
C GLN A 207 -17.49 8.78 -0.58
N ASN A 208 -17.66 7.74 0.25
CA ASN A 208 -16.78 6.55 0.28
C ASN A 208 -15.34 6.80 0.78
N VAL A 209 -15.16 7.49 1.90
CA VAL A 209 -13.86 7.57 2.63
C VAL A 209 -13.29 6.17 2.92
N GLU A 210 -14.16 5.16 3.06
CA GLU A 210 -13.76 3.75 3.22
C GLU A 210 -12.90 3.23 2.07
N ASN A 211 -13.12 3.67 0.83
CA ASN A 211 -12.28 3.27 -0.29
C ASN A 211 -10.82 3.75 -0.12
N LEU A 212 -10.64 5.00 0.32
CA LEU A 212 -9.30 5.53 0.62
C LEU A 212 -8.65 4.78 1.79
N PHE A 213 -9.42 4.50 2.84
CA PHE A 213 -8.95 3.69 3.96
C PHE A 213 -8.44 2.30 3.51
N HIS A 214 -9.16 1.65 2.61
CA HIS A 214 -8.75 0.36 2.04
C HIS A 214 -7.60 0.48 1.04
N ALA A 215 -7.53 1.55 0.24
CA ALA A 215 -6.40 1.79 -0.65
C ALA A 215 -5.10 2.03 0.15
N ILE A 216 -5.17 2.84 1.21
CA ILE A 216 -4.03 3.10 2.12
C ILE A 216 -3.52 1.80 2.74
N ARG A 217 -4.39 0.84 3.06
CA ARG A 217 -4.01 -0.49 3.56
C ARG A 217 -3.00 -1.18 2.66
N LEU A 218 -3.19 -1.14 1.33
CA LEU A 218 -2.28 -1.78 0.39
C LEU A 218 -0.85 -1.24 0.51
N PHE A 219 -0.71 0.07 0.60
CA PHE A 219 0.59 0.75 0.70
C PHE A 219 1.24 0.53 2.06
N PHE A 220 0.44 0.56 3.12
CA PHE A 220 0.90 0.17 4.45
C PHE A 220 1.41 -1.27 4.48
N LEU A 221 0.67 -2.23 3.94
CA LEU A 221 1.09 -3.63 3.90
C LEU A 221 2.35 -3.85 3.06
N PHE A 222 2.57 -3.01 2.04
CA PHE A 222 3.79 -3.06 1.25
C PHE A 222 5.03 -2.66 2.08
N ILE A 223 4.95 -1.54 2.81
CA ILE A 223 6.07 -1.11 3.67
C ILE A 223 6.21 -2.01 4.90
N ALA A 224 5.11 -2.52 5.45
CA ALA A 224 5.11 -3.47 6.55
C ALA A 224 5.87 -4.75 6.20
N GLN A 225 5.60 -5.34 5.02
CA GLN A 225 6.32 -6.53 4.55
C GLN A 225 7.83 -6.28 4.46
N LYS A 226 8.26 -5.12 3.96
CA LYS A 226 9.67 -4.74 3.92
C LYS A 226 10.32 -4.60 5.29
N ARG A 227 9.52 -4.35 6.33
CA ARG A 227 9.92 -4.30 7.75
C ARG A 227 9.80 -5.66 8.44
N GLY A 228 9.51 -6.73 7.69
CA GLY A 228 9.32 -8.08 8.24
C GLY A 228 7.99 -8.27 8.98
N LEU A 229 6.99 -7.44 8.67
CA LEU A 229 5.65 -7.56 9.23
C LEU A 229 4.68 -8.08 8.17
N PHE A 230 3.91 -9.11 8.52
CA PHE A 230 3.06 -9.85 7.58
C PHE A 230 1.61 -9.89 8.06
N ALA A 231 0.70 -9.70 7.14
CA ALA A 231 -0.73 -9.62 7.43
C ALA A 231 -1.45 -10.93 7.14
N ILE A 232 -2.27 -11.39 8.10
CA ILE A 232 -3.11 -12.58 8.00
C ILE A 232 -4.57 -12.18 8.12
N HIS A 233 -5.39 -12.63 7.17
CA HIS A 233 -6.85 -12.49 7.23
C HIS A 233 -7.42 -13.38 8.32
N SER A 234 -7.65 -12.80 9.49
CA SER A 234 -8.09 -13.49 10.70
C SER A 234 -8.78 -12.53 11.67
N ALA A 235 -9.72 -13.03 12.45
CA ALA A 235 -10.18 -12.34 13.65
C ALA A 235 -9.37 -12.84 14.86
N SER A 236 -9.18 -12.03 15.89
CA SER A 236 -8.35 -12.38 17.05
C SER A 236 -8.97 -12.00 18.38
N ILE A 237 -8.62 -12.80 19.39
CA ILE A 237 -8.98 -12.59 20.80
C ILE A 237 -7.73 -12.67 21.68
N LEU A 238 -7.83 -12.10 22.86
CA LEU A 238 -6.83 -12.27 23.90
C LEU A 238 -7.24 -13.43 24.82
N TYR A 239 -6.34 -14.42 24.97
CA TYR A 239 -6.52 -15.51 25.90
C TYR A 239 -5.18 -15.89 26.53
N GLN A 240 -5.11 -15.96 27.87
CA GLN A 240 -3.88 -16.21 28.64
C GLN A 240 -2.72 -15.28 28.22
N GLU A 241 -3.02 -13.97 28.17
CA GLU A 241 -2.08 -12.89 27.77
C GLU A 241 -1.45 -13.07 26.36
N LYS A 242 -1.98 -13.96 25.52
CA LYS A 242 -1.56 -14.21 24.14
C LYS A 242 -2.69 -13.93 23.16
N ALA A 243 -2.34 -13.44 21.96
CA ALA A 243 -3.28 -13.27 20.87
C ALA A 243 -3.50 -14.59 20.13
N TRP A 244 -4.74 -15.06 20.06
CA TRP A 244 -5.14 -16.23 19.30
C TRP A 244 -5.91 -15.81 18.06
N LEU A 245 -5.44 -16.26 16.89
CA LEU A 245 -6.01 -15.90 15.59
C LEU A 245 -6.95 -16.99 15.08
N PHE A 246 -8.17 -16.62 14.72
CA PHE A 246 -9.13 -17.48 14.03
C PHE A 246 -9.16 -17.13 12.55
N SER A 247 -8.70 -18.03 11.70
CA SER A 247 -8.54 -17.79 10.27
C SER A 247 -9.26 -18.84 9.43
N GLY A 248 -9.80 -18.41 8.30
CA GLY A 248 -10.55 -19.26 7.39
C GLY A 248 -11.07 -18.46 6.19
N HIS A 249 -11.63 -19.14 5.20
CA HIS A 249 -12.28 -18.46 4.06
C HIS A 249 -13.38 -17.52 4.52
N SER A 250 -13.78 -16.59 3.67
CA SER A 250 -14.95 -15.73 3.96
C SER A 250 -16.18 -16.60 4.29
N GLY A 251 -16.91 -16.21 5.31
CA GLY A 251 -18.09 -16.97 5.77
C GLY A 251 -17.81 -18.25 6.58
N MET A 252 -16.55 -18.57 6.90
CA MET A 252 -16.21 -19.76 7.70
C MET A 252 -16.49 -19.62 9.19
N GLY A 253 -16.91 -18.45 9.66
CA GLY A 253 -17.31 -18.26 11.05
C GLY A 253 -16.25 -17.63 11.95
N LYS A 254 -15.25 -16.91 11.42
CA LYS A 254 -14.23 -16.20 12.23
C LYS A 254 -14.87 -15.35 13.32
N SER A 255 -15.77 -14.44 12.93
CA SER A 255 -16.49 -13.56 13.88
C SER A 255 -17.41 -14.33 14.83
N THR A 256 -18.00 -15.44 14.39
CA THR A 256 -18.81 -16.32 15.26
C THR A 256 -17.93 -16.96 16.35
N HIS A 257 -16.73 -17.45 15.98
CA HIS A 257 -15.82 -18.03 16.95
C HIS A 257 -15.32 -17.01 17.97
N THR A 258 -14.87 -15.83 17.53
CA THR A 258 -14.44 -14.78 18.46
C THR A 258 -15.58 -14.32 19.37
N ALA A 259 -16.84 -14.28 18.90
CA ALA A 259 -18.00 -13.99 19.72
C ALA A 259 -18.25 -15.09 20.78
N LEU A 260 -18.17 -16.37 20.41
CA LEU A 260 -18.29 -17.48 21.34
C LEU A 260 -17.20 -17.42 22.43
N TRP A 261 -15.97 -17.09 22.07
CA TRP A 261 -14.88 -16.95 23.06
C TRP A 261 -15.13 -15.78 24.01
N HIS A 262 -15.64 -14.66 23.50
CA HIS A 262 -16.00 -13.53 24.34
C HIS A 262 -17.15 -13.87 25.29
N GLU A 263 -18.20 -14.48 24.78
CA GLU A 263 -19.41 -14.82 25.55
C GLU A 263 -19.16 -15.90 26.61
N LEU A 264 -18.42 -16.96 26.25
CA LEU A 264 -18.23 -18.12 27.13
C LEU A 264 -17.06 -17.95 28.10
N PHE A 265 -16.01 -17.25 27.70
CA PHE A 265 -14.76 -17.22 28.48
C PHE A 265 -14.33 -15.79 28.84
N GLY A 266 -15.10 -14.75 28.44
CA GLY A 266 -14.76 -13.36 28.70
C GLY A 266 -13.52 -12.86 27.95
N SER A 267 -13.07 -13.57 26.90
CA SER A 267 -11.87 -13.20 26.14
C SER A 267 -12.07 -11.87 25.40
N PRO A 268 -11.20 -10.87 25.62
CA PRO A 268 -11.29 -9.61 24.89
C PRO A 268 -11.04 -9.81 23.39
N TYR A 269 -11.78 -9.07 22.56
CA TYR A 269 -11.50 -8.96 21.13
C TYR A 269 -10.24 -8.12 20.90
N LEU A 270 -9.45 -8.46 19.89
CA LEU A 270 -8.28 -7.69 19.47
C LEU A 270 -8.49 -7.05 18.09
N ASN A 271 -8.73 -7.85 17.03
CA ASN A 271 -9.05 -7.35 15.71
C ASN A 271 -10.04 -8.28 15.00
N GLY A 272 -10.99 -7.69 14.28
CA GLY A 272 -12.11 -8.44 13.68
C GLY A 272 -11.86 -9.03 12.30
N ASP A 273 -10.82 -8.59 11.58
CA ASP A 273 -10.64 -9.01 10.18
C ASP A 273 -9.18 -9.20 9.75
N LEU A 274 -8.26 -8.35 10.21
CA LEU A 274 -6.88 -8.35 9.79
C LEU A 274 -5.94 -8.29 10.99
N ASN A 275 -4.97 -9.19 11.03
CA ASN A 275 -3.92 -9.18 12.04
C ASN A 275 -2.55 -9.05 11.38
N LEU A 276 -1.71 -8.16 11.90
CA LEU A 276 -0.34 -7.95 11.47
C LEU A 276 0.59 -8.66 12.45
N LEU A 277 1.49 -9.47 11.92
CA LEU A 277 2.41 -10.29 12.69
C LEU A 277 3.86 -9.95 12.31
N GLY A 278 4.76 -10.11 13.25
CA GLY A 278 6.20 -10.00 13.03
C GLY A 278 6.98 -10.56 14.20
N SER A 279 8.31 -10.60 14.07
CA SER A 279 9.19 -11.07 15.14
C SER A 279 9.80 -9.88 15.90
N GLU A 280 9.70 -9.87 17.22
CA GLU A 280 10.35 -8.90 18.09
C GLU A 280 11.13 -9.64 19.18
N ASN A 281 12.44 -9.40 19.25
CA ASN A 281 13.34 -10.08 20.20
C ASN A 281 13.22 -11.61 20.18
N GLY A 282 13.02 -12.21 19.00
CA GLY A 282 12.87 -13.66 18.82
C GLY A 282 11.50 -14.21 19.24
N ARG A 283 10.51 -13.36 19.46
CA ARG A 283 9.12 -13.76 19.73
C ARG A 283 8.21 -13.27 18.63
N LEU A 284 7.29 -14.13 18.20
CA LEU A 284 6.24 -13.72 17.27
C LEU A 284 5.19 -12.89 18.00
N MET A 285 4.91 -11.71 17.48
CA MET A 285 3.98 -10.72 18.02
C MET A 285 2.83 -10.46 17.07
N VAL A 286 1.69 -10.08 17.61
CA VAL A 286 0.51 -9.58 16.89
C VAL A 286 0.37 -8.09 17.20
N TYR A 287 0.38 -7.26 16.20
CA TYR A 287 0.33 -5.81 16.32
C TYR A 287 -1.08 -5.28 16.09
N GLY A 288 -1.47 -4.29 16.86
CA GLY A 288 -2.71 -3.54 16.63
C GLY A 288 -2.62 -2.69 15.36
N ILE A 289 -3.67 -2.76 14.54
CA ILE A 289 -3.80 -2.01 13.29
C ILE A 289 -5.24 -1.55 13.09
N PRO A 290 -5.49 -0.45 12.36
CA PRO A 290 -6.84 0.13 12.21
C PRO A 290 -7.79 -0.69 11.32
N TRP A 291 -7.27 -1.55 10.44
CA TRP A 291 -8.08 -2.31 9.47
C TRP A 291 -8.73 -3.53 10.13
N CYS A 292 -10.01 -3.41 10.40
CA CYS A 292 -10.80 -4.40 11.16
C CYS A 292 -12.05 -4.90 10.40
N GLY A 293 -12.11 -4.66 9.09
CA GLY A 293 -13.29 -4.96 8.28
C GLY A 293 -14.53 -4.20 8.74
N THR A 294 -15.70 -4.84 8.67
CA THR A 294 -16.98 -4.23 9.09
C THR A 294 -17.24 -4.33 10.59
N SER A 295 -16.35 -4.94 11.36
CA SER A 295 -16.58 -5.17 12.79
C SER A 295 -16.39 -3.92 13.65
N GLY A 296 -15.59 -2.97 13.22
CA GLY A 296 -15.14 -1.83 14.02
C GLY A 296 -14.24 -2.21 15.20
N ILE A 297 -13.84 -3.48 15.32
CA ILE A 297 -13.08 -4.01 16.45
C ILE A 297 -11.59 -4.02 16.10
N PHE A 298 -10.81 -3.20 16.78
CA PHE A 298 -9.35 -3.21 16.69
C PHE A 298 -8.70 -2.73 17.99
N THR A 299 -7.41 -2.98 18.14
CA THR A 299 -6.57 -2.49 19.23
C THR A 299 -5.36 -1.72 18.70
N THR A 300 -4.77 -0.84 19.50
CA THR A 300 -3.49 -0.19 19.24
C THR A 300 -2.31 -0.88 19.92
N ARG A 301 -2.60 -1.90 20.74
CA ARG A 301 -1.60 -2.64 21.52
C ARG A 301 -1.06 -3.82 20.73
N GLN A 302 0.11 -4.31 21.17
CA GLN A 302 0.71 -5.55 20.67
C GLN A 302 0.66 -6.63 21.74
N TYR A 303 0.61 -7.88 21.31
CA TYR A 303 0.55 -9.06 22.17
C TYR A 303 1.40 -10.19 21.59
N PRO A 304 1.99 -11.06 22.44
CA PRO A 304 2.61 -12.28 21.95
C PRO A 304 1.60 -13.14 21.17
N LEU A 305 2.03 -13.75 20.07
CA LEU A 305 1.21 -14.72 19.35
C LEU A 305 1.05 -15.99 20.18
N GLY A 306 -0.17 -16.42 20.45
CA GLY A 306 -0.48 -17.71 21.06
C GLY A 306 -0.53 -18.84 20.04
N GLY A 307 -1.09 -18.56 18.88
CA GLY A 307 -1.20 -19.51 17.77
C GLY A 307 -2.32 -19.14 16.80
N ILE A 308 -2.52 -20.00 15.81
CA ILE A 308 -3.53 -19.84 14.76
C ILE A 308 -4.49 -21.03 14.78
N VAL A 309 -5.78 -20.75 14.89
CA VAL A 309 -6.86 -21.73 14.72
C VAL A 309 -7.43 -21.57 13.31
N LEU A 310 -7.08 -22.45 12.41
CA LEU A 310 -7.64 -22.55 11.09
C LEU A 310 -9.03 -23.18 11.19
N LEU A 311 -10.04 -22.52 10.61
CA LEU A 311 -11.43 -22.96 10.67
C LEU A 311 -11.81 -23.74 9.41
N GLY A 312 -12.37 -24.90 9.59
CA GLY A 312 -13.05 -25.69 8.60
C GLY A 312 -14.50 -25.95 9.03
N ARG A 313 -15.33 -26.40 8.11
CA ARG A 313 -16.74 -26.65 8.38
C ARG A 313 -17.01 -28.16 8.48
N ASP A 314 -17.60 -28.59 9.59
CA ASP A 314 -18.26 -29.89 9.73
C ASP A 314 -19.69 -29.64 10.24
N PRO A 315 -20.74 -30.19 9.61
CA PRO A 315 -22.11 -29.95 10.00
C PRO A 315 -22.55 -30.73 11.26
N GLN A 316 -21.77 -31.74 11.71
CA GLN A 316 -22.19 -32.71 12.72
C GLN A 316 -21.32 -32.71 14.00
N ALA A 317 -20.03 -32.41 13.87
CA ALA A 317 -19.08 -32.56 14.96
C ALA A 317 -18.04 -31.45 15.01
N ASP A 318 -17.49 -31.25 16.21
CA ASP A 318 -16.39 -30.32 16.48
C ASP A 318 -15.15 -31.12 16.90
N TYR A 319 -14.09 -31.08 16.10
CA TYR A 319 -12.85 -31.80 16.40
C TYR A 319 -11.64 -31.16 15.70
N LEU A 320 -10.48 -31.40 16.27
CA LEU A 320 -9.22 -31.02 15.65
C LEU A 320 -8.77 -32.10 14.67
N LYS A 321 -8.44 -31.68 13.47
CA LYS A 321 -7.79 -32.50 12.46
C LYS A 321 -6.32 -32.21 12.46
N GLU A 322 -5.51 -33.24 12.61
CA GLU A 322 -4.06 -33.12 12.49
C GLU A 322 -3.68 -32.73 11.04
N LEU A 323 -2.69 -31.84 10.93
CA LEU A 323 -2.14 -31.39 9.67
C LEU A 323 -0.68 -31.81 9.56
N GLU A 324 -0.29 -32.26 8.37
CA GLU A 324 1.12 -32.45 8.03
C GLU A 324 1.87 -31.10 8.05
N PRO A 325 3.17 -31.07 8.36
CA PRO A 325 3.94 -29.82 8.46
C PRO A 325 3.79 -28.93 7.21
N SER A 326 3.92 -29.49 6.01
CA SER A 326 3.75 -28.75 4.77
C SER A 326 2.34 -28.20 4.57
N GLU A 327 1.32 -28.93 5.03
CA GLU A 327 -0.08 -28.49 4.97
C GLU A 327 -0.33 -27.30 5.91
N LYS A 328 0.29 -27.27 7.10
CA LYS A 328 0.23 -26.12 8.03
C LYS A 328 0.76 -24.86 7.34
N VAL A 329 1.96 -24.94 6.74
CA VAL A 329 2.59 -23.81 6.02
C VAL A 329 1.69 -23.31 4.90
N LEU A 330 1.22 -24.21 4.02
CA LEU A 330 0.38 -23.81 2.88
C LEU A 330 -0.95 -23.19 3.32
N ARG A 331 -1.58 -23.70 4.38
CA ARG A 331 -2.82 -23.15 4.90
C ARG A 331 -2.63 -21.76 5.54
N VAL A 332 -1.54 -21.53 6.27
CA VAL A 332 -1.17 -20.20 6.79
C VAL A 332 -0.92 -19.26 5.63
N MET A 333 -0.08 -19.66 4.66
CA MET A 333 0.24 -18.90 3.47
C MET A 333 -1.02 -18.45 2.69
N GLN A 334 -2.01 -19.32 2.54
CA GLN A 334 -3.28 -19.01 1.88
C GLN A 334 -4.14 -17.96 2.63
N ARG A 335 -3.81 -17.65 3.87
CA ARG A 335 -4.49 -16.62 4.68
C ARG A 335 -3.71 -15.31 4.72
N MET A 336 -2.49 -15.29 4.20
CA MET A 336 -1.70 -14.07 4.12
C MET A 336 -2.26 -13.14 3.04
N ILE A 337 -2.33 -11.86 3.36
CA ILE A 337 -2.76 -10.80 2.45
C ILE A 337 -1.68 -9.74 2.25
N SER A 338 -0.47 -10.00 2.74
CA SER A 338 0.70 -9.21 2.37
C SER A 338 0.95 -9.28 0.87
N PRO A 339 1.53 -8.23 0.26
CA PRO A 339 1.79 -8.20 -1.17
C PRO A 339 2.54 -9.44 -1.69
N ALA A 340 2.16 -9.90 -2.89
CA ALA A 340 2.76 -11.06 -3.55
C ALA A 340 2.71 -10.93 -5.09
N TRP A 341 2.89 -9.73 -5.62
CA TRP A 341 2.93 -9.52 -7.08
C TRP A 341 4.33 -9.71 -7.70
N LYS A 342 5.34 -9.99 -6.87
CA LYS A 342 6.69 -10.41 -7.29
C LYS A 342 7.11 -11.68 -6.55
N GLU A 343 7.93 -12.50 -7.20
CA GLU A 343 8.45 -13.75 -6.65
C GLU A 343 9.12 -13.57 -5.29
N ARG A 344 9.91 -12.49 -5.14
CA ARG A 344 10.55 -12.16 -3.86
C ARG A 344 9.53 -11.99 -2.74
N GLN A 345 8.45 -11.26 -2.97
CA GLN A 345 7.39 -11.05 -1.97
C GLN A 345 6.68 -12.35 -1.60
N LEU A 346 6.46 -13.23 -2.60
CA LEU A 346 5.91 -14.57 -2.36
C LEU A 346 6.86 -15.38 -1.48
N SER A 347 8.17 -15.35 -1.75
CA SER A 347 9.17 -16.06 -0.97
C SER A 347 9.26 -15.54 0.48
N GLU A 348 9.18 -14.22 0.68
CA GLU A 348 9.13 -13.61 2.01
C GLU A 348 7.89 -14.05 2.80
N ASN A 349 6.72 -14.08 2.15
CA ASN A 349 5.48 -14.59 2.75
C ASN A 349 5.60 -16.08 3.11
N LEU A 350 6.16 -16.90 2.22
CA LEU A 350 6.34 -18.34 2.45
C LEU A 350 7.28 -18.59 3.63
N PHE A 351 8.43 -17.91 3.67
CA PHE A 351 9.39 -18.02 4.76
C PHE A 351 8.75 -17.68 6.12
N PHE A 352 7.95 -16.61 6.17
CA PHE A 352 7.26 -16.24 7.41
C PHE A 352 6.17 -17.25 7.80
N ALA A 353 5.47 -17.85 6.83
CA ALA A 353 4.51 -18.90 7.10
C ALA A 353 5.17 -20.18 7.63
N GLU A 354 6.40 -20.50 7.17
CA GLU A 354 7.23 -21.58 7.73
C GLU A 354 7.64 -21.26 9.18
N GLU A 355 8.12 -20.04 9.46
CA GLU A 355 8.47 -19.59 10.80
C GLU A 355 7.28 -19.74 11.78
N ILE A 356 6.07 -19.37 11.36
CA ILE A 356 4.87 -19.57 12.16
C ILE A 356 4.62 -21.06 12.40
N ALA A 357 4.66 -21.89 11.35
CA ALA A 357 4.33 -23.30 11.45
C ALA A 357 5.33 -24.10 12.31
N ASP A 358 6.60 -23.67 12.33
CA ASP A 358 7.66 -24.31 13.08
C ASP A 358 7.68 -23.93 14.59
N HIS A 359 7.28 -22.68 14.90
CA HIS A 359 7.43 -22.16 16.26
C HIS A 359 6.12 -21.94 17.01
N MET A 360 4.97 -21.97 16.30
CA MET A 360 3.67 -21.66 16.91
C MET A 360 2.66 -22.79 16.68
N PRO A 361 1.72 -22.98 17.60
CA PRO A 361 0.60 -23.87 17.38
C PRO A 361 -0.24 -23.44 16.19
N VAL A 362 -0.39 -24.31 15.20
CA VAL A 362 -1.33 -24.16 14.08
C VAL A 362 -2.33 -25.30 14.18
N LEU A 363 -3.52 -25.00 14.67
CA LEU A 363 -4.61 -25.95 14.87
C LEU A 363 -5.58 -25.89 13.70
N TYR A 364 -6.10 -27.04 13.28
CA TYR A 364 -7.17 -27.07 12.28
C TYR A 364 -8.45 -27.62 12.91
N LEU A 365 -9.38 -26.71 13.18
CA LEU A 365 -10.67 -27.00 13.79
C LEU A 365 -11.73 -27.19 12.70
N LEU A 366 -12.20 -28.44 12.54
CA LEU A 366 -13.43 -28.75 11.82
C LEU A 366 -14.59 -28.59 12.79
N CYS A 367 -15.53 -27.72 12.49
CA CYS A 367 -16.50 -27.31 13.49
C CYS A 367 -17.89 -26.95 12.94
N THR A 368 -18.83 -27.07 13.86
CA THR A 368 -20.19 -26.52 13.77
C THR A 368 -20.18 -25.01 14.12
N LYS A 369 -21.34 -24.40 14.23
CA LYS A 369 -21.51 -23.04 14.78
C LYS A 369 -21.89 -23.03 16.27
N ASN A 370 -21.85 -24.18 16.92
CA ASN A 370 -22.32 -24.34 18.30
C ASN A 370 -21.23 -23.93 19.32
N PRO A 371 -21.59 -23.64 20.56
CA PRO A 371 -20.64 -23.37 21.64
C PRO A 371 -19.59 -24.47 21.87
N SER A 372 -19.93 -25.72 21.54
CA SER A 372 -19.00 -26.87 21.63
C SER A 372 -17.73 -26.68 20.78
N ALA A 373 -17.82 -25.96 19.67
CA ALA A 373 -16.66 -25.63 18.84
C ALA A 373 -15.62 -24.78 19.61
N ALA A 374 -16.08 -23.77 20.35
CA ALA A 374 -15.19 -22.94 21.17
C ALA A 374 -14.58 -23.75 22.35
N LEU A 375 -15.36 -24.64 22.97
CA LEU A 375 -14.87 -25.54 24.03
C LEU A 375 -13.80 -26.51 23.50
N THR A 376 -14.01 -27.08 22.32
CA THR A 376 -13.03 -27.98 21.66
C THR A 376 -11.71 -27.24 21.39
N ALA A 377 -11.76 -26.02 20.85
CA ALA A 377 -10.57 -25.20 20.63
C ALA A 377 -9.88 -24.84 21.94
N LYS A 378 -10.66 -24.41 22.96
CA LYS A 378 -10.12 -24.04 24.27
C LYS A 378 -9.39 -25.20 24.97
N ASN A 379 -10.00 -26.37 25.03
CA ASN A 379 -9.39 -27.55 25.60
C ASN A 379 -8.06 -27.92 24.93
N ALA A 380 -7.99 -27.76 23.61
CA ALA A 380 -6.77 -28.00 22.87
C ALA A 380 -5.68 -26.96 23.20
N ILE A 381 -6.04 -25.70 23.32
CA ILE A 381 -5.12 -24.62 23.68
C ILE A 381 -4.60 -24.81 25.11
N ASP A 382 -5.47 -25.12 26.06
CA ASP A 382 -5.08 -25.37 27.47
C ASP A 382 -4.10 -26.54 27.58
N ASN A 383 -4.34 -27.63 26.84
CA ASN A 383 -3.43 -28.78 26.84
C ASN A 383 -2.04 -28.49 26.25
N LEU A 384 -1.89 -27.48 25.40
CA LEU A 384 -0.59 -27.06 24.86
C LEU A 384 0.26 -26.35 25.91
N GLU A 385 -0.36 -25.66 26.88
CA GLU A 385 0.36 -24.94 27.92
C GLU A 385 0.80 -25.87 29.07
N ASP A 386 0.03 -26.93 29.35
CA ASP A 386 0.40 -27.94 30.33
C ASP A 386 1.63 -28.79 29.94
N LEU A 387 2.06 -28.65 28.65
CA LEU A 387 3.21 -29.36 28.08
C LEU A 387 4.49 -28.49 27.97
N GLN A 388 4.40 -27.18 28.23
CA GLN A 388 5.52 -26.22 28.26
C GLN A 388 5.99 -25.91 29.67
#